data_47bf31d35f91fcd4fcb2322d63edd020
#
_entry.id   47bf31d35f91fcd4fcb2322d63edd020
#
_cell.length_a   1.000
_cell.length_b   1.000
_cell.length_c   1.000
_cell.angle_alpha   90.00
_cell.angle_beta   90.00
_cell.angle_gamma   90.00
#
_symmetry.space_group_name_H-M   'P 1'
#
loop_
_entity.id
_entity.type
_entity.pdbx_description
1 polymer ?
#
loop_
_entity_poly.entity_id
_entity_poly.type
_entity_poly.pdbx_seq_one_letter_code
_entity_poly.pdbx_strand_id
1 'polypeptide(L)'
;MENCYQSLPGITQIGYCLCSNLQPNIVLKHSSGTPIGVFTEIVPIRFFGSPSCETTEEYDNNGRKVVTSLTFVTNDNIPMNKHLAFVITDVSGTSYIIGSRERPYPVIKSSTNSGSPSGESKAISYEVRWTAIASPIPCAI
;
A
#
# COMPACT_ATOMS: atom_id res chain seq x y z
N MET A 1 -6.88 -17.49 -19.37
CA MET A 1 -7.35 -17.08 -18.05
C MET A 1 -7.46 -15.58 -17.97
N GLU A 2 -8.50 -15.11 -17.37
CA GLU A 2 -8.77 -13.70 -17.29
C GLU A 2 -7.86 -12.99 -16.29
N ASN A 3 -7.42 -11.81 -16.63
CA ASN A 3 -6.73 -10.95 -15.68
C ASN A 3 -7.75 -10.47 -14.65
N CYS A 4 -7.50 -10.78 -13.37
CA CYS A 4 -8.34 -10.31 -12.30
C CYS A 4 -7.94 -8.87 -11.95
N TYR A 5 -8.86 -7.97 -12.18
CA TYR A 5 -8.70 -6.57 -11.80
C TYR A 5 -9.62 -6.27 -10.63
N GLN A 6 -9.04 -5.87 -9.52
CA GLN A 6 -9.80 -5.55 -8.33
C GLN A 6 -9.44 -4.17 -7.83
N SER A 7 -10.46 -3.38 -7.52
CA SER A 7 -10.31 -2.09 -6.89
C SER A 7 -10.96 -2.16 -5.51
N LEU A 8 -10.23 -1.76 -4.48
CA LEU A 8 -10.78 -1.73 -3.13
C LEU A 8 -11.80 -0.60 -3.00
N PRO A 9 -12.99 -0.88 -2.45
CA PRO A 9 -13.98 0.18 -2.28
C PRO A 9 -13.56 1.14 -1.17
N GLY A 10 -13.60 2.40 -1.46
CA GLY A 10 -13.46 3.51 -0.52
C GLY A 10 -12.42 3.33 0.58
N ILE A 11 -11.25 3.92 0.44
CA ILE A 11 -10.21 3.90 1.46
C ILE A 11 -10.52 5.02 2.45
N THR A 12 -10.63 4.68 3.75
CA THR A 12 -10.94 5.65 4.80
C THR A 12 -9.71 6.07 5.58
N GLN A 13 -8.68 5.22 5.65
CA GLN A 13 -7.45 5.51 6.39
C GLN A 13 -6.26 4.95 5.64
N ILE A 14 -5.15 5.70 5.72
CA ILE A 14 -3.86 5.25 5.18
C ILE A 14 -2.82 5.53 6.25
N GLY A 15 -1.93 4.58 6.46
CA GLY A 15 -0.79 4.75 7.35
C GLY A 15 0.41 4.00 6.81
N TYR A 16 1.58 4.23 7.40
CA TYR A 16 2.78 3.50 6.99
C TYR A 16 3.57 3.08 8.22
N CYS A 17 4.40 2.06 8.02
CA CYS A 17 5.36 1.59 9.01
C CYS A 17 6.59 1.05 8.28
N LEU A 18 7.65 0.81 9.01
CA LEU A 18 8.85 0.21 8.43
C LEU A 18 8.58 -1.27 8.09
N CYS A 19 9.02 -1.70 6.92
CA CYS A 19 8.92 -3.11 6.55
C CYS A 19 9.60 -4.01 7.57
N SER A 20 10.71 -3.56 8.17
CA SER A 20 11.43 -4.33 9.16
C SER A 20 10.65 -4.55 10.46
N ASN A 21 9.61 -3.78 10.70
CA ASN A 21 8.77 -3.90 11.90
C ASN A 21 7.59 -4.86 11.69
N LEU A 22 7.42 -5.38 10.51
CA LEU A 22 6.37 -6.36 10.22
C LEU A 22 6.80 -7.75 10.68
N GLN A 23 5.81 -8.62 10.88
CA GLN A 23 6.08 -10.02 11.18
C GLN A 23 6.79 -10.67 9.99
N PRO A 24 7.68 -11.64 10.23
CA PRO A 24 8.33 -12.33 9.13
C PRO A 24 7.36 -13.24 8.38
N ASN A 25 7.57 -13.36 7.07
CA ASN A 25 6.87 -14.31 6.21
C ASN A 25 5.35 -14.15 6.21
N ILE A 26 4.84 -12.90 6.25
CA ILE A 26 3.40 -12.67 6.30
C ILE A 26 2.68 -13.22 5.08
N VAL A 27 3.34 -13.22 3.92
CA VAL A 27 2.76 -13.76 2.68
C VAL A 27 2.50 -15.25 2.84
N LEU A 28 3.50 -16.00 3.35
CA LEU A 28 3.35 -17.43 3.58
C LEU A 28 2.35 -17.73 4.70
N LYS A 29 2.38 -16.94 5.77
CA LYS A 29 1.45 -17.10 6.88
C LYS A 29 0.01 -16.89 6.43
N HIS A 30 -0.22 -15.85 5.61
CA HIS A 30 -1.55 -15.60 5.08
C HIS A 30 -2.03 -16.73 4.17
N SER A 31 -1.17 -17.24 3.30
CA SER A 31 -1.55 -18.33 2.40
C SER A 31 -1.85 -19.64 3.15
N SER A 32 -1.30 -19.83 4.33
CA SER A 32 -1.59 -20.99 5.18
C SER A 32 -2.75 -20.75 6.14
N GLY A 33 -3.41 -19.59 6.06
CA GLY A 33 -4.58 -19.27 6.89
C GLY A 33 -4.25 -18.69 8.25
N THR A 34 -2.99 -18.35 8.51
CA THR A 34 -2.58 -17.76 9.80
C THR A 34 -3.02 -16.30 9.86
N PRO A 35 -3.70 -15.84 10.91
CA PRO A 35 -4.05 -14.43 11.04
C PRO A 35 -2.80 -13.56 11.14
N ILE A 36 -2.86 -12.40 10.49
CA ILE A 36 -1.76 -11.43 10.47
C ILE A 36 -2.16 -10.24 11.34
N GLY A 37 -1.25 -9.86 12.24
CA GLY A 37 -1.42 -8.67 13.06
C GLY A 37 -0.29 -7.68 12.84
N VAL A 38 -0.58 -6.41 13.03
CA VAL A 38 0.42 -5.34 12.99
C VAL A 38 0.59 -4.85 14.43
N PHE A 39 1.76 -5.12 14.99
CA PHE A 39 2.05 -4.80 16.38
C PHE A 39 2.98 -3.60 16.53
N THR A 40 3.34 -2.98 15.42
CA THR A 40 4.16 -1.78 15.43
C THR A 40 3.28 -0.53 15.34
N GLU A 41 3.85 0.60 15.68
CA GLU A 41 3.18 1.86 15.52
C GLU A 41 3.03 2.19 14.04
N ILE A 42 1.82 2.55 13.63
CA ILE A 42 1.50 2.95 12.28
C ILE A 42 1.37 4.47 12.27
N VAL A 43 2.17 5.13 11.42
CA VAL A 43 2.11 6.58 11.28
C VAL A 43 0.96 6.93 10.34
N PRO A 44 -0.06 7.65 10.81
CA PRO A 44 -1.19 7.98 9.96
C PRO A 44 -0.81 9.04 8.92
N ILE A 45 -1.42 8.96 7.77
CA ILE A 45 -1.24 9.90 6.67
C ILE A 45 -2.54 10.64 6.46
N ARG A 46 -2.48 11.97 6.41
CA ARG A 46 -3.62 12.80 6.02
C ARG A 46 -3.63 12.89 4.50
N PHE A 47 -4.66 12.38 3.89
CA PHE A 47 -4.79 12.42 2.45
C PHE A 47 -5.97 13.29 2.04
N PHE A 48 -5.91 13.77 0.80
CA PHE A 48 -6.96 14.59 0.20
C PHE A 48 -7.58 13.83 -0.96
N GLY A 49 -8.85 14.12 -1.24
CA GLY A 49 -9.55 13.52 -2.35
C GLY A 49 -9.85 12.04 -2.12
N SER A 50 -9.89 11.31 -3.20
CA SER A 50 -10.23 9.89 -3.18
C SER A 50 -9.01 9.05 -3.53
N PRO A 51 -8.33 8.50 -2.53
CA PRO A 51 -7.23 7.58 -2.81
C PRO A 51 -7.75 6.31 -3.49
N SER A 52 -6.90 5.70 -4.29
CA SER A 52 -7.26 4.48 -5.00
C SER A 52 -6.22 3.40 -4.76
N CYS A 53 -6.69 2.17 -4.64
CA CYS A 53 -5.83 1.00 -4.54
C CYS A 53 -6.32 -0.03 -5.55
N GLU A 54 -5.47 -0.39 -6.49
CA GLU A 54 -5.81 -1.32 -7.56
C GLU A 54 -4.86 -2.50 -7.53
N THR A 55 -5.39 -3.69 -7.76
CA THR A 55 -4.59 -4.91 -7.79
C THR A 55 -4.81 -5.60 -9.13
N THR A 56 -3.71 -5.90 -9.81
CA THR A 56 -3.73 -6.60 -11.10
C THR A 56 -2.95 -7.89 -10.96
N GLU A 57 -3.58 -9.02 -11.33
CA GLU A 57 -2.93 -10.31 -11.39
C GLU A 57 -2.50 -10.61 -12.81
N GLU A 58 -1.24 -11.03 -12.97
CA GLU A 58 -0.70 -11.44 -14.26
C GLU A 58 -0.07 -12.82 -14.13
N TYR A 59 -0.24 -13.64 -15.15
CA TYR A 59 0.43 -14.92 -15.27
C TYR A 59 1.32 -14.88 -16.50
N ASP A 60 2.59 -15.17 -16.31
CA ASP A 60 3.55 -15.27 -17.42
C ASP A 60 4.35 -16.56 -17.30
N ASN A 61 5.40 -16.70 -18.12
CA ASN A 61 6.23 -17.89 -18.11
C ASN A 61 6.97 -18.10 -16.78
N ASN A 62 7.08 -17.05 -15.97
CA ASN A 62 7.73 -17.11 -14.67
C ASN A 62 6.75 -17.34 -13.51
N GLY A 63 5.46 -17.45 -13.81
CA GLY A 63 4.43 -17.73 -12.84
C GLY A 63 3.52 -16.53 -12.55
N ARG A 64 2.93 -16.54 -11.37
CA ARG A 64 1.97 -15.53 -10.94
C ARG A 64 2.68 -14.28 -10.44
N LYS A 65 2.20 -13.13 -10.89
CA LYS A 65 2.69 -11.83 -10.47
C LYS A 65 1.49 -10.95 -10.13
N VAL A 66 1.51 -10.37 -8.96
CA VAL A 66 0.44 -9.47 -8.50
C VAL A 66 1.04 -8.08 -8.32
N VAL A 67 0.48 -7.10 -8.99
CA VAL A 67 0.90 -5.71 -8.88
C VAL A 67 -0.19 -4.93 -8.15
N THR A 68 0.15 -4.38 -7.00
CA THR A 68 -0.73 -3.52 -6.22
C THR A 68 -0.27 -2.08 -6.37
N SER A 69 -1.18 -1.20 -6.75
CA SER A 69 -0.89 0.22 -6.93
C SER A 69 -1.79 1.05 -6.04
N LEU A 70 -1.20 1.76 -5.10
CA LEU A 70 -1.89 2.67 -4.20
C LEU A 70 -1.50 4.10 -4.56
N THR A 71 -2.50 4.93 -4.84
CA THR A 71 -2.30 6.33 -5.20
C THR A 71 -3.05 7.22 -4.24
N PHE A 72 -2.37 8.22 -3.71
CA PHE A 72 -2.99 9.19 -2.81
C PHE A 72 -2.27 10.52 -2.88
N VAL A 73 -2.92 11.58 -2.40
CA VAL A 73 -2.39 12.93 -2.36
C VAL A 73 -2.36 13.39 -0.91
N THR A 74 -1.24 13.94 -0.48
CA THR A 74 -1.08 14.40 0.90
C THR A 74 -0.14 15.60 0.98
N ASN A 75 -0.23 16.34 2.07
CA ASN A 75 0.77 17.37 2.41
C ASN A 75 1.89 16.83 3.29
N ASP A 76 1.75 15.62 3.78
CA ASP A 76 2.75 15.02 4.67
C ASP A 76 3.95 14.54 3.86
N ASN A 77 5.15 14.70 4.44
CA ASN A 77 6.35 14.16 3.85
C ASN A 77 6.55 12.73 4.30
N ILE A 78 6.58 11.81 3.35
CA ILE A 78 6.81 10.39 3.63
C ILE A 78 8.30 10.11 3.42
N PRO A 79 8.98 9.45 4.37
CA PRO A 79 10.38 9.09 4.18
C PRO A 79 10.55 8.18 2.97
N MET A 80 11.37 8.61 2.00
CA MET A 80 11.60 7.87 0.77
C MET A 80 12.88 7.04 0.81
N ASN A 81 13.70 7.22 1.85
CA ASN A 81 14.98 6.54 2.00
C ASN A 81 14.90 5.25 2.80
N LYS A 82 13.70 4.81 3.12
CA LYS A 82 13.47 3.60 3.90
C LYS A 82 12.48 2.70 3.19
N HIS A 83 12.54 1.41 3.49
CA HIS A 83 11.54 0.47 3.00
C HIS A 83 10.30 0.55 3.86
N LEU A 84 9.22 1.06 3.29
CA LEU A 84 7.97 1.29 3.99
C LEU A 84 6.90 0.35 3.50
N ALA A 85 6.11 -0.16 4.44
CA ALA A 85 4.87 -0.87 4.16
C ALA A 85 3.70 0.06 4.47
N PHE A 86 2.64 -0.07 3.72
CA PHE A 86 1.46 0.76 3.89
C PHE A 86 0.30 -0.07 4.41
N VAL A 87 -0.45 0.50 5.34
CA VAL A 87 -1.65 -0.12 5.89
C VAL A 87 -2.84 0.76 5.51
N ILE A 88 -3.77 0.18 4.78
CA ILE A 88 -4.97 0.89 4.36
C ILE A 88 -6.20 0.25 5.00
N THR A 89 -7.19 1.07 5.30
CA THR A 89 -8.46 0.62 5.85
C THR A 89 -9.58 1.07 4.93
N ASP A 90 -10.47 0.16 4.58
CA ASP A 90 -11.60 0.47 3.70
C ASP A 90 -12.85 0.88 4.49
N VAL A 91 -13.93 1.18 3.77
CA VAL A 91 -15.19 1.63 4.39
C VAL A 91 -15.84 0.55 5.24
N SER A 92 -15.52 -0.72 5.01
CA SER A 92 -16.06 -1.82 5.82
C SER A 92 -15.28 -2.05 7.11
N GLY A 93 -14.19 -1.31 7.31
CA GLY A 93 -13.35 -1.44 8.50
C GLY A 93 -12.25 -2.49 8.38
N THR A 94 -12.10 -3.12 7.23
CA THR A 94 -11.06 -4.11 7.01
C THR A 94 -9.75 -3.40 6.66
N SER A 95 -8.67 -3.82 7.31
CA SER A 95 -7.34 -3.27 7.07
C SER A 95 -6.50 -4.24 6.26
N TYR A 96 -5.65 -3.69 5.39
CA TYR A 96 -4.78 -4.47 4.50
C TYR A 96 -3.37 -3.93 4.57
N ILE A 97 -2.38 -4.84 4.47
CA ILE A 97 -0.96 -4.50 4.40
C ILE A 97 -0.52 -4.55 2.94
N ILE A 98 0.13 -3.48 2.48
CA ILE A 98 0.82 -3.43 1.21
C ILE A 98 2.30 -3.41 1.50
N GLY A 99 2.96 -4.52 1.35
CA GLY A 99 4.36 -4.69 1.65
C GLY A 99 4.63 -5.91 2.51
N SER A 100 5.90 -6.18 2.74
CA SER A 100 6.34 -7.31 3.56
C SER A 100 7.70 -7.00 4.17
N ARG A 101 8.07 -7.75 5.19
CA ARG A 101 9.38 -7.59 5.83
C ARG A 101 10.51 -8.00 4.89
N GLU A 102 10.25 -9.01 4.05
CA GLU A 102 11.20 -9.51 3.07
C GLU A 102 10.97 -8.87 1.70
N ARG A 103 11.93 -9.01 0.82
CA ARG A 103 11.77 -8.57 -0.57
C ARG A 103 10.66 -9.37 -1.27
N PRO A 104 9.93 -8.78 -2.23
CA PRO A 104 10.09 -7.43 -2.76
C PRO A 104 9.45 -6.37 -1.85
N TYR A 105 10.07 -5.19 -1.83
CA TYR A 105 9.53 -4.06 -1.06
C TYR A 105 8.70 -3.16 -1.97
N PRO A 106 7.71 -2.44 -1.42
CA PRO A 106 6.98 -1.45 -2.21
C PRO A 106 7.91 -0.35 -2.74
N VAL A 107 7.66 0.07 -3.97
CA VAL A 107 8.38 1.18 -4.60
C VAL A 107 7.50 2.42 -4.52
N ILE A 108 8.04 3.50 -4.01
CA ILE A 108 7.31 4.74 -3.79
C ILE A 108 7.80 5.78 -4.78
N LYS A 109 6.86 6.39 -5.51
CA LYS A 109 7.15 7.53 -6.38
C LYS A 109 6.36 8.72 -5.87
N SER A 110 6.99 9.89 -5.89
CA SER A 110 6.33 11.12 -5.52
C SER A 110 6.34 12.09 -6.68
N SER A 111 5.28 12.88 -6.78
CA SER A 111 5.15 13.91 -7.78
C SER A 111 4.61 15.16 -7.09
N THR A 112 5.36 16.24 -7.16
CA THR A 112 4.98 17.49 -6.54
C THR A 112 4.43 18.44 -7.60
N ASN A 113 3.21 18.90 -7.39
CA ASN A 113 2.61 19.88 -8.27
C ASN A 113 2.83 21.27 -7.66
N SER A 114 3.85 21.96 -8.14
CA SER A 114 4.24 23.26 -7.60
C SER A 114 3.58 24.43 -8.34
N GLY A 115 2.68 24.15 -9.25
CA GLY A 115 2.20 25.13 -10.18
C GLY A 115 0.86 25.77 -9.89
N SER A 116 0.32 25.67 -8.67
CA SER A 116 -0.96 26.30 -8.39
C SER A 116 -0.80 27.80 -8.18
N PRO A 117 -1.32 28.63 -9.05
CA PRO A 117 -1.23 30.09 -8.87
C PRO A 117 -2.11 30.62 -7.74
N SER A 118 -2.92 29.78 -7.12
CA SER A 118 -3.81 30.20 -6.03
C SER A 118 -3.13 30.23 -4.66
N GLY A 119 -1.86 29.90 -4.57
CA GLY A 119 -1.12 29.95 -3.31
C GLY A 119 -1.48 28.87 -2.30
N GLU A 120 -2.16 27.83 -2.74
CA GLU A 120 -2.48 26.72 -1.87
C GLU A 120 -1.23 25.93 -1.50
N SER A 121 -1.26 25.30 -0.33
CA SER A 121 -0.16 24.51 0.15
C SER A 121 0.16 23.39 -0.84
N LYS A 122 1.45 23.08 -0.94
CA LYS A 122 1.94 22.07 -1.88
C LYS A 122 1.32 20.72 -1.55
N ALA A 123 0.65 20.13 -2.53
CA ALA A 123 0.15 18.77 -2.44
C ALA A 123 1.12 17.84 -3.15
N ILE A 124 1.46 16.75 -2.48
CA ILE A 124 2.36 15.74 -3.02
C ILE A 124 1.53 14.51 -3.38
N SER A 125 1.65 14.07 -4.62
CA SER A 125 1.00 12.86 -5.08
C SER A 125 1.99 11.71 -4.95
N TYR A 126 1.60 10.68 -4.22
CA TYR A 126 2.41 9.48 -4.03
C TYR A 126 1.77 8.30 -4.74
N GLU A 127 2.61 7.52 -5.40
CA GLU A 127 2.21 6.24 -5.97
C GLU A 127 3.07 5.15 -5.34
N VAL A 128 2.43 4.19 -4.69
CA VAL A 128 3.08 3.05 -4.08
C VAL A 128 2.78 1.83 -4.94
N ARG A 129 3.82 1.17 -5.44
CA ARG A 129 3.66 -0.02 -6.27
C ARG A 129 4.37 -1.19 -5.60
N TRP A 130 3.63 -2.23 -5.33
CA TRP A 130 4.15 -3.46 -4.75
C TRP A 130 3.91 -4.61 -5.71
N THR A 131 4.99 -5.18 -6.22
CA THR A 131 4.94 -6.32 -7.13
C THR A 131 5.38 -7.57 -6.35
N ALA A 132 4.45 -8.48 -6.14
CA ALA A 132 4.69 -9.67 -5.31
C ALA A 132 3.84 -10.82 -5.82
N ILE A 133 3.89 -11.95 -5.12
CA ILE A 133 3.04 -13.09 -5.43
C ILE A 133 1.72 -13.04 -4.66
N ALA A 134 1.50 -12.00 -3.88
CA ALA A 134 0.30 -11.87 -3.05
C ALA A 134 -0.36 -10.51 -3.26
N SER A 135 -1.69 -10.49 -3.12
CA SER A 135 -2.50 -9.28 -3.03
C SER A 135 -2.28 -8.59 -1.68
N PRO A 136 -2.82 -7.38 -1.47
CA PRO A 136 -2.79 -6.78 -0.14
C PRO A 136 -3.33 -7.74 0.91
N ILE A 137 -2.61 -7.84 2.02
CA ILE A 137 -2.85 -8.88 3.03
C ILE A 137 -3.78 -8.34 4.11
N PRO A 138 -4.95 -8.98 4.33
CA PRO A 138 -5.82 -8.57 5.43
C PRO A 138 -5.09 -8.70 6.76
N CYS A 139 -5.26 -7.71 7.63
CA CYS A 139 -4.58 -7.69 8.92
C CYS A 139 -5.46 -7.09 10.00
N ALA A 140 -5.09 -7.39 11.24
CA ALA A 140 -5.64 -6.74 12.43
C ALA A 140 -4.64 -5.70 12.93
N ILE A 141 -5.14 -4.53 13.28
CA ILE A 141 -4.32 -3.45 13.82
C ILE A 141 -4.81 -3.02 15.20
#